data_c17472922f1b83cb92e2b5e3fbd0d327
#
_entry.id   c17472922f1b83cb92e2b5e3fbd0d327
#
_cell.length_a   1.000
_cell.length_b   1.000
_cell.length_c   1.000
_cell.angle_alpha   90.00
_cell.angle_beta   90.00
_cell.angle_gamma   90.00
#
_symmetry.space_group_name_H-M   'P 1'
#
loop_
_entity.id
_entity.type
_entity.pdbx_description
1 polymer ?
#
loop_
_entity_poly.entity_id
_entity_poly.type
_entity_poly.pdbx_seq_one_letter_code
_entity_poly.pdbx_strand_id
1 'polypeptide(L)'
;MSRRTGQNGHIEASGKWFVVRFWKDIEGQEKRALVRERICPISGPGFLNRSERERRAREIIADAQVDTAQYFNRVVKQQVGVTFEEQSKIWLEQSQTRKRKPIRTTTVPTIQAALDKWILPEVGHLPLYETAKYPTMKALVTRMNAGGLSAQSVNSYFRMAAAVIASAEDADGNPLYPQKWDANKLDLPLVETSKQRRPSIIAETMTEFARVKSPKYRMLLILAASAGCRIGELLGLEIKDLLDDFTTVSIIQQAKGKQLTTELKTANSERFVDISPEVAALLKEFLAGRTTGLVFPNRVGRPLNPSNIRNRVIHPLLRMKGLPTGGNHIFRRFRMTWLRENSVSPDIERFWLGHANRTVGDNYSMLKKNIKFRKEIADNIGVGFELPNSIWASVVPNVPKMAIEQAEQAVA
;
A
#
# COMPACT_ATOMS: atom_id res chain seq x y z
N MET A 1 33.70 13.16 21.42
CA MET A 1 32.88 13.26 22.65
C MET A 1 33.75 13.84 23.77
N SER A 2 33.37 14.99 24.37
CA SER A 2 34.11 15.54 25.51
C SER A 2 33.97 14.64 26.72
N ARG A 3 35.07 14.45 27.47
CA ARG A 3 35.09 13.67 28.69
C ARG A 3 34.02 14.14 29.66
N ARG A 4 33.20 13.24 30.14
CA ARG A 4 32.06 13.49 31.06
C ARG A 4 32.44 13.36 32.53
N THR A 5 33.72 13.22 32.83
CA THR A 5 34.26 12.99 34.18
C THR A 5 34.96 14.22 34.73
N GLY A 6 34.84 14.45 36.03
CA GLY A 6 35.59 15.46 36.76
C GLY A 6 34.99 16.85 36.81
N GLN A 7 33.67 16.97 36.79
CA GLN A 7 33.01 18.26 37.03
C GLN A 7 33.16 18.70 38.50
N ASN A 8 33.73 19.88 38.73
CA ASN A 8 33.77 20.48 40.06
C ASN A 8 32.54 21.36 40.33
N GLY A 9 31.73 21.64 39.30
CA GLY A 9 30.63 22.58 39.37
C GLY A 9 31.09 24.06 39.51
N HIS A 10 30.17 24.96 39.36
CA HIS A 10 30.41 26.37 39.64
C HIS A 10 29.46 26.86 40.75
N ILE A 11 30.04 27.41 41.82
CA ILE A 11 29.26 27.91 42.96
C ILE A 11 28.97 29.40 42.73
N GLU A 12 27.69 29.79 42.75
CA GLU A 12 27.22 31.15 42.57
C GLU A 12 26.16 31.50 43.62
N ALA A 13 25.98 32.78 43.92
CA ALA A 13 24.88 33.26 44.72
C ALA A 13 23.64 33.44 43.87
N SER A 14 22.50 32.88 44.32
CA SER A 14 21.22 32.97 43.61
C SER A 14 20.13 33.26 44.64
N GLY A 15 19.64 34.51 44.67
CA GLY A 15 18.69 34.96 45.67
C GLY A 15 19.23 34.88 47.08
N LYS A 16 18.61 34.10 47.97
CA LYS A 16 19.02 33.90 49.37
C LYS A 16 19.93 32.69 49.58
N TRP A 17 20.38 32.02 48.51
CA TRP A 17 21.09 30.76 48.56
C TRP A 17 22.42 30.78 47.78
N PHE A 18 23.42 30.07 48.23
CA PHE A 18 24.48 29.57 47.37
C PHE A 18 24.02 28.35 46.67
N VAL A 19 24.23 28.27 45.33
CA VAL A 19 23.86 27.16 44.48
C VAL A 19 25.10 26.65 43.75
N VAL A 20 25.13 25.33 43.48
CA VAL A 20 26.10 24.73 42.58
C VAL A 20 25.43 24.54 41.20
N ARG A 21 26.16 24.92 40.17
CA ARG A 21 25.75 24.78 38.80
C ARG A 21 26.65 23.74 38.12
N PHE A 22 26.02 22.70 37.54
CA PHE A 22 26.73 21.62 36.86
C PHE A 22 25.88 21.05 35.74
N TRP A 23 26.54 20.36 34.81
CA TRP A 23 25.87 19.74 33.66
C TRP A 23 25.37 18.34 33.99
N LYS A 24 24.11 18.08 33.67
CA LYS A 24 23.47 16.79 33.88
C LYS A 24 22.87 16.30 32.54
N ASP A 25 23.04 15.02 32.23
CA ASP A 25 22.29 14.40 31.16
C ASP A 25 20.84 14.20 31.61
N ILE A 26 19.88 14.64 30.82
CA ILE A 26 18.46 14.45 31.09
C ILE A 26 17.95 13.39 30.12
N GLU A 27 17.20 12.44 30.65
CA GLU A 27 16.59 11.35 29.90
C GLU A 27 15.73 11.92 28.75
N GLY A 28 15.92 11.40 27.53
CA GLY A 28 15.21 11.87 26.34
C GLY A 28 15.75 13.15 25.68
N GLN A 29 16.84 13.76 26.22
CA GLN A 29 17.44 14.95 25.61
C GLN A 29 18.82 14.66 25.03
N GLU A 30 19.07 15.10 23.79
CA GLU A 30 20.37 14.93 23.13
C GLU A 30 21.47 15.81 23.75
N LYS A 31 21.10 16.94 24.32
CA LYS A 31 22.02 17.90 24.93
C LYS A 31 21.91 17.89 26.45
N ARG A 32 23.07 17.99 27.10
CA ARG A 32 23.14 18.18 28.55
C ARG A 32 22.39 19.45 28.96
N ALA A 33 21.67 19.38 30.07
CA ALA A 33 21.08 20.54 30.71
C ALA A 33 21.97 21.06 31.83
N LEU A 34 22.02 22.37 31.99
CA LEU A 34 22.68 23.02 33.11
C LEU A 34 21.70 23.08 34.26
N VAL A 35 21.95 22.33 35.31
CA VAL A 35 21.12 22.32 36.54
C VAL A 35 21.73 23.14 37.64
N ARG A 36 20.89 23.64 38.55
CA ARG A 36 21.26 24.42 39.72
C ARG A 36 20.69 23.75 40.97
N GLU A 37 21.56 23.44 41.92
CA GLU A 37 21.16 22.84 43.21
C GLU A 37 21.61 23.69 44.37
N ARG A 38 20.77 23.78 45.41
CA ARG A 38 21.05 24.59 46.60
C ARG A 38 22.10 23.97 47.48
N ILE A 39 23.06 24.78 47.93
CA ILE A 39 24.13 24.33 48.84
C ILE A 39 23.78 24.75 50.26
N CYS A 40 23.67 26.08 50.51
CA CYS A 40 23.39 26.66 51.83
C CYS A 40 22.85 28.07 51.68
N PRO A 41 22.23 28.68 52.71
CA PRO A 41 21.85 30.09 52.72
C PRO A 41 23.08 31.00 52.67
N ILE A 42 22.91 32.24 52.11
CA ILE A 42 24.01 33.23 52.02
C ILE A 42 24.38 33.77 53.36
N SER A 43 23.44 33.81 54.34
CA SER A 43 23.63 34.31 55.71
C SER A 43 22.68 33.64 56.69
N GLY A 44 22.97 33.66 57.99
CA GLY A 44 22.14 33.11 59.04
C GLY A 44 22.36 31.62 59.32
N PRO A 45 21.42 30.96 60.03
CA PRO A 45 21.56 29.57 60.40
C PRO A 45 21.77 28.66 59.18
N GLY A 46 22.79 27.80 59.20
CA GLY A 46 23.13 26.92 58.08
C GLY A 46 24.06 27.51 57.04
N PHE A 47 24.59 28.73 57.24
CA PHE A 47 25.66 29.27 56.41
C PHE A 47 26.92 28.38 56.49
N LEU A 48 27.54 28.12 55.35
CA LEU A 48 28.75 27.36 55.21
C LEU A 48 29.90 28.26 54.73
N ASN A 49 31.10 28.07 55.22
CA ASN A 49 32.29 28.75 54.72
C ASN A 49 32.65 28.25 53.30
N ARG A 50 33.64 28.88 52.65
CA ARG A 50 33.99 28.58 51.29
C ARG A 50 34.40 27.10 51.11
N SER A 51 35.23 26.58 52.00
CA SER A 51 35.73 25.21 51.93
C SER A 51 34.60 24.16 52.08
N GLU A 52 33.68 24.44 53.02
CA GLU A 52 32.52 23.62 53.27
C GLU A 52 31.54 23.64 52.10
N ARG A 53 31.32 24.81 51.48
CA ARG A 53 30.51 24.93 50.27
C ARG A 53 31.09 24.10 49.09
N GLU A 54 32.41 24.19 48.91
CA GLU A 54 33.09 23.40 47.87
C GLU A 54 33.00 21.90 48.14
N ARG A 55 33.08 21.47 49.39
CA ARG A 55 32.86 20.08 49.80
C ARG A 55 31.42 19.66 49.49
N ARG A 56 30.46 20.46 49.95
CA ARG A 56 29.03 20.16 49.75
C ARG A 56 28.63 20.16 48.27
N ALA A 57 29.21 21.03 47.47
CA ALA A 57 29.01 21.06 46.03
C ALA A 57 29.50 19.75 45.38
N ARG A 58 30.67 19.24 45.80
CA ARG A 58 31.22 17.94 45.33
C ARG A 58 30.33 16.75 45.74
N GLU A 59 29.79 16.78 46.96
CA GLU A 59 28.83 15.77 47.43
C GLU A 59 27.56 15.78 46.58
N ILE A 60 26.98 16.94 46.34
CA ILE A 60 25.77 17.09 45.47
C ILE A 60 26.02 16.56 44.06
N ILE A 61 27.20 16.84 43.47
CA ILE A 61 27.55 16.34 42.15
C ILE A 61 27.77 14.82 42.17
N ALA A 62 28.38 14.30 43.23
CA ALA A 62 28.61 12.86 43.42
C ALA A 62 27.28 12.11 43.65
N ASP A 63 26.38 12.66 44.46
CA ASP A 63 25.03 12.11 44.71
C ASP A 63 24.18 12.09 43.44
N ALA A 64 24.32 13.09 42.59
CA ALA A 64 23.68 13.13 41.30
C ALA A 64 24.21 12.09 40.29
N GLN A 65 25.33 11.43 40.61
CA GLN A 65 25.97 10.33 39.84
C GLN A 65 26.22 10.64 38.35
N VAL A 66 26.29 11.90 37.99
CA VAL A 66 26.36 12.35 36.59
C VAL A 66 27.61 11.91 35.84
N ASP A 67 28.66 11.55 36.56
CA ASP A 67 29.97 11.14 36.01
C ASP A 67 30.27 9.65 36.24
N THR A 68 29.31 8.85 36.73
CA THR A 68 29.51 7.42 36.97
C THR A 68 29.25 6.57 35.73
N ALA A 69 29.99 5.46 35.60
CA ALA A 69 29.79 4.48 34.55
C ALA A 69 28.35 3.87 34.60
N GLN A 70 27.78 3.74 35.80
CA GLN A 70 26.39 3.25 35.97
C GLN A 70 25.37 4.22 35.43
N TYR A 71 25.55 5.53 35.70
CA TYR A 71 24.67 6.58 35.14
C TYR A 71 24.81 6.65 33.62
N PHE A 72 26.04 6.64 33.12
CA PHE A 72 26.34 6.60 31.70
C PHE A 72 25.72 5.36 31.01
N ASN A 73 25.90 4.18 31.58
CA ASN A 73 25.30 2.96 31.07
C ASN A 73 23.77 2.97 31.12
N ARG A 74 23.16 3.60 32.14
CA ARG A 74 21.71 3.76 32.24
C ARG A 74 21.19 4.70 31.15
N VAL A 75 21.80 5.87 30.98
CA VAL A 75 21.45 6.84 29.95
C VAL A 75 21.72 6.30 28.54
N VAL A 76 22.84 5.59 28.35
CA VAL A 76 23.18 4.95 27.07
C VAL A 76 22.30 3.73 26.79
N LYS A 77 21.98 2.90 27.82
CA LYS A 77 21.03 1.79 27.64
C LYS A 77 19.61 2.26 27.34
N GLN A 78 19.20 3.44 27.82
CA GLN A 78 17.93 4.06 27.40
C GLN A 78 18.03 4.70 26.02
N GLN A 79 19.23 5.10 25.57
CA GLN A 79 19.50 5.50 24.17
C GLN A 79 19.71 4.31 23.22
N VAL A 80 19.98 3.11 23.70
CA VAL A 80 19.82 1.84 22.96
C VAL A 80 18.33 1.47 23.00
N GLY A 81 17.49 2.39 22.53
CA GLY A 81 16.08 2.15 22.32
C GLY A 81 15.86 1.01 21.33
N VAL A 82 14.65 0.55 21.25
CA VAL A 82 14.15 -0.44 20.29
C VAL A 82 14.80 -0.21 18.92
N THR A 83 15.35 -1.24 18.32
CA THR A 83 15.90 -1.19 16.96
C THR A 83 14.77 -0.97 15.95
N PHE A 84 15.13 -0.49 14.75
CA PHE A 84 14.15 -0.35 13.70
C PHE A 84 13.46 -1.69 13.34
N GLU A 85 14.23 -2.80 13.37
CA GLU A 85 13.67 -4.13 13.10
C GLU A 85 12.64 -4.53 14.16
N GLU A 86 12.93 -4.37 15.44
CA GLU A 86 11.99 -4.66 16.53
C GLU A 86 10.71 -3.79 16.41
N GLN A 87 10.88 -2.48 16.19
CA GLN A 87 9.75 -1.60 16.00
C GLN A 87 8.92 -1.94 14.75
N SER A 88 9.55 -2.41 13.69
CA SER A 88 8.84 -2.81 12.47
C SER A 88 7.91 -4.01 12.70
N LYS A 89 8.30 -4.93 13.55
CA LYS A 89 7.46 -6.07 13.98
C LYS A 89 6.27 -5.60 14.80
N ILE A 90 6.51 -4.74 15.80
CA ILE A 90 5.45 -4.12 16.63
C ILE A 90 4.47 -3.34 15.76
N TRP A 91 4.99 -2.46 14.88
CA TRP A 91 4.17 -1.68 13.95
C TRP A 91 3.31 -2.54 13.05
N LEU A 92 3.86 -3.64 12.52
CA LEU A 92 3.13 -4.52 11.61
C LEU A 92 2.00 -5.25 12.34
N GLU A 93 2.23 -5.72 13.55
CA GLU A 93 1.23 -6.36 14.40
C GLU A 93 0.11 -5.39 14.78
N GLN A 94 0.46 -4.22 15.30
CA GLN A 94 -0.50 -3.17 15.64
C GLN A 94 -1.32 -2.72 14.43
N SER A 95 -0.67 -2.62 13.27
CA SER A 95 -1.32 -2.21 12.03
C SER A 95 -2.33 -3.24 11.51
N GLN A 96 -2.19 -4.52 11.87
CA GLN A 96 -3.17 -5.58 11.54
C GLN A 96 -4.36 -5.58 12.49
N THR A 97 -4.14 -5.24 13.76
CA THR A 97 -5.17 -5.34 14.82
C THR A 97 -5.95 -4.05 15.04
N ARG A 98 -5.47 -2.90 14.54
CA ARG A 98 -6.13 -1.61 14.71
C ARG A 98 -7.53 -1.59 14.14
N LYS A 99 -8.50 -0.98 14.86
CA LYS A 99 -9.92 -0.89 14.44
C LYS A 99 -10.12 -0.07 13.16
N ARG A 100 -9.35 1.00 12.97
CA ARG A 100 -9.49 1.89 11.82
C ARG A 100 -8.48 1.56 10.73
N LYS A 101 -8.95 1.11 9.57
CA LYS A 101 -8.14 0.74 8.39
C LYS A 101 -7.01 -0.27 8.72
N PRO A 102 -7.34 -1.46 9.23
CA PRO A 102 -6.34 -2.49 9.48
C PRO A 102 -5.61 -2.88 8.18
N ILE A 103 -4.34 -3.25 8.30
CA ILE A 103 -3.62 -3.84 7.18
C ILE A 103 -4.18 -5.24 6.93
N ARG A 104 -4.60 -5.50 5.70
CA ARG A 104 -5.15 -6.80 5.32
C ARG A 104 -4.08 -7.88 5.39
N THR A 105 -4.44 -9.06 5.83
CA THR A 105 -3.56 -10.24 5.89
C THR A 105 -2.87 -10.53 4.56
N THR A 106 -3.57 -10.31 3.44
CA THR A 106 -3.02 -10.47 2.07
C THR A 106 -1.97 -9.43 1.68
N THR A 107 -1.86 -8.31 2.39
CA THR A 107 -0.86 -7.25 2.14
C THR A 107 0.40 -7.49 2.96
N VAL A 108 0.29 -8.18 4.09
CA VAL A 108 1.41 -8.47 5.02
C VAL A 108 2.62 -9.11 4.32
N PRO A 109 2.48 -10.16 3.47
CA PRO A 109 3.63 -10.73 2.77
C PRO A 109 4.36 -9.73 1.86
N THR A 110 3.61 -8.81 1.24
CA THR A 110 4.21 -7.77 0.38
C THR A 110 4.98 -6.74 1.20
N ILE A 111 4.44 -6.35 2.36
CA ILE A 111 5.11 -5.45 3.30
C ILE A 111 6.37 -6.12 3.84
N GLN A 112 6.26 -7.36 4.30
CA GLN A 112 7.39 -8.12 4.83
C GLN A 112 8.50 -8.26 3.80
N ALA A 113 8.18 -8.64 2.56
CA ALA A 113 9.16 -8.73 1.49
C ALA A 113 9.86 -7.40 1.18
N ALA A 114 9.15 -6.26 1.32
CA ALA A 114 9.74 -4.94 1.15
C ALA A 114 10.68 -4.57 2.32
N LEU A 115 10.26 -4.88 3.55
CA LEU A 115 11.09 -4.72 4.75
C LEU A 115 12.36 -5.56 4.62
N ASP A 116 12.24 -6.86 4.40
CA ASP A 116 13.36 -7.81 4.39
C ASP A 116 14.38 -7.51 3.29
N LYS A 117 13.89 -7.13 2.11
CA LYS A 117 14.78 -6.95 0.95
C LYS A 117 15.41 -5.55 0.87
N TRP A 118 14.70 -4.50 1.28
CA TRP A 118 15.08 -3.14 0.96
C TRP A 118 15.32 -2.23 2.15
N ILE A 119 14.66 -2.48 3.30
CA ILE A 119 14.68 -1.57 4.44
C ILE A 119 15.56 -2.13 5.56
N LEU A 120 15.27 -3.34 6.05
CA LEU A 120 15.98 -3.93 7.18
C LEU A 120 17.47 -4.14 6.95
N PRO A 121 17.96 -4.50 5.76
CA PRO A 121 19.41 -4.61 5.54
C PRO A 121 20.18 -3.30 5.78
N GLU A 122 19.54 -2.15 5.59
CA GLU A 122 20.17 -0.84 5.75
C GLU A 122 19.99 -0.25 7.14
N VAL A 123 18.79 -0.36 7.70
CA VAL A 123 18.44 0.35 8.95
C VAL A 123 17.92 -0.54 10.06
N GLY A 124 17.71 -1.84 9.80
CA GLY A 124 17.10 -2.75 10.77
C GLY A 124 17.86 -2.86 12.09
N HIS A 125 19.18 -2.91 12.02
CA HIS A 125 20.08 -3.01 13.17
C HIS A 125 20.28 -1.69 13.93
N LEU A 126 19.86 -0.56 13.35
CA LEU A 126 20.05 0.75 13.96
C LEU A 126 18.96 1.03 14.99
N PRO A 127 19.31 1.72 16.10
CA PRO A 127 18.30 2.27 17.02
C PRO A 127 17.37 3.26 16.30
N LEU A 128 16.12 3.35 16.73
CA LEU A 128 15.12 4.24 16.11
C LEU A 128 15.53 5.71 16.08
N TYR A 129 16.18 6.20 17.14
CA TYR A 129 16.66 7.58 17.19
C TYR A 129 17.69 7.90 16.09
N GLU A 130 18.49 6.90 15.69
CA GLU A 130 19.45 7.04 14.60
C GLU A 130 18.73 6.95 13.25
N THR A 131 17.78 6.02 13.14
CA THR A 131 16.97 5.87 11.91
C THR A 131 16.09 7.09 11.66
N ALA A 132 15.62 7.76 12.70
CA ALA A 132 14.80 8.98 12.59
C ALA A 132 15.58 10.24 12.10
N LYS A 133 16.88 10.12 11.80
CA LYS A 133 17.68 11.23 11.28
C LYS A 133 17.63 11.31 9.76
N TYR A 134 17.63 12.55 9.25
CA TYR A 134 17.65 12.80 7.79
C TYR A 134 18.80 12.09 7.05
N PRO A 135 20.07 12.10 7.52
CA PRO A 135 21.16 11.42 6.82
C PRO A 135 20.91 9.93 6.63
N THR A 136 20.41 9.24 7.67
CA THR A 136 20.11 7.80 7.63
C THR A 136 18.99 7.49 6.64
N MET A 137 17.89 8.24 6.70
CA MET A 137 16.77 8.04 5.78
C MET A 137 17.12 8.44 4.34
N LYS A 138 17.98 9.44 4.14
CA LYS A 138 18.50 9.80 2.83
C LYS A 138 19.41 8.68 2.26
N ALA A 139 20.27 8.08 3.07
CA ALA A 139 21.09 6.93 2.67
C ALA A 139 20.22 5.75 2.22
N LEU A 140 19.14 5.44 2.98
CA LEU A 140 18.15 4.42 2.60
C LEU A 140 17.51 4.72 1.23
N VAL A 141 17.10 5.97 0.97
CA VAL A 141 16.53 6.39 -0.32
C VAL A 141 17.55 6.23 -1.44
N THR A 142 18.80 6.68 -1.22
CA THR A 142 19.90 6.55 -2.19
C THR A 142 20.15 5.08 -2.55
N ARG A 143 20.18 4.20 -1.57
CA ARG A 143 20.34 2.75 -1.77
C ARG A 143 19.21 2.15 -2.60
N MET A 144 17.96 2.50 -2.30
CA MET A 144 16.79 2.04 -3.06
C MET A 144 16.83 2.52 -4.52
N ASN A 145 17.26 3.76 -4.76
CA ASN A 145 17.44 4.31 -6.11
C ASN A 145 18.55 3.57 -6.87
N ALA A 146 19.70 3.36 -6.24
CA ALA A 146 20.84 2.63 -6.82
C ALA A 146 20.46 1.16 -7.13
N GLY A 147 19.56 0.56 -6.35
CA GLY A 147 19.04 -0.79 -6.59
C GLY A 147 18.04 -0.90 -7.73
N GLY A 148 17.79 0.18 -8.48
CA GLY A 148 16.93 0.18 -9.68
C GLY A 148 15.45 0.13 -9.40
N LEU A 149 15.00 0.47 -8.20
CA LEU A 149 13.58 0.55 -7.90
C LEU A 149 12.90 1.70 -8.67
N SER A 150 11.65 1.50 -9.05
CA SER A 150 10.85 2.58 -9.62
C SER A 150 10.61 3.70 -8.59
N ALA A 151 10.48 4.95 -9.04
CA ALA A 151 10.15 6.09 -8.19
C ALA A 151 8.95 5.83 -7.27
N GLN A 152 7.91 5.17 -7.79
CA GLN A 152 6.73 4.77 -7.01
C GLN A 152 7.08 3.78 -5.89
N SER A 153 7.96 2.81 -6.13
CA SER A 153 8.39 1.83 -5.13
C SER A 153 9.23 2.48 -4.05
N VAL A 154 10.21 3.33 -4.44
CA VAL A 154 11.05 4.09 -3.49
C VAL A 154 10.17 4.91 -2.55
N ASN A 155 9.25 5.70 -3.10
CA ASN A 155 8.33 6.51 -2.30
C ASN A 155 7.44 5.66 -1.37
N SER A 156 6.99 4.49 -1.83
CA SER A 156 6.15 3.60 -1.02
C SER A 156 6.93 2.99 0.13
N TYR A 157 8.16 2.54 -0.12
CA TYR A 157 9.03 1.94 0.90
C TYR A 157 9.56 2.98 1.90
N PHE A 158 9.89 4.17 1.43
CA PHE A 158 10.20 5.29 2.30
C PHE A 158 9.04 5.61 3.27
N ARG A 159 7.80 5.72 2.75
CA ARG A 159 6.62 5.95 3.58
C ARG A 159 6.38 4.83 4.59
N MET A 160 6.71 3.60 4.23
CA MET A 160 6.65 2.46 5.15
C MET A 160 7.67 2.62 6.28
N ALA A 161 8.93 2.93 5.96
CA ALA A 161 9.96 3.18 6.97
C ALA A 161 9.59 4.36 7.88
N ALA A 162 9.09 5.46 7.31
CA ALA A 162 8.62 6.61 8.06
C ALA A 162 7.44 6.27 8.98
N ALA A 163 6.53 5.37 8.55
CA ALA A 163 5.40 4.91 9.37
C ALA A 163 5.85 4.03 10.54
N VAL A 164 6.89 3.22 10.36
CA VAL A 164 7.51 2.44 11.46
C VAL A 164 8.09 3.40 12.50
N ILE A 165 8.85 4.42 12.08
CA ILE A 165 9.43 5.40 13.00
C ILE A 165 8.32 6.17 13.75
N ALA A 166 7.29 6.60 13.04
CA ALA A 166 6.18 7.36 13.60
C ALA A 166 5.27 6.54 14.54
N SER A 167 5.38 5.21 14.53
CA SER A 167 4.62 4.33 15.42
C SER A 167 5.23 4.16 16.81
N ALA A 168 6.43 4.69 17.03
CA ALA A 168 7.05 4.68 18.34
C ALA A 168 6.50 5.84 19.18
N GLU A 169 5.79 5.48 20.24
CA GLU A 169 5.10 6.43 21.14
C GLU A 169 5.61 6.26 22.57
N ASP A 170 5.52 7.33 23.35
CA ASP A 170 5.77 7.32 24.80
C ASP A 170 4.56 6.73 25.57
N ALA A 171 4.63 6.69 26.88
CA ALA A 171 3.55 6.19 27.74
C ALA A 171 2.25 7.00 27.65
N ASP A 172 2.33 8.25 27.21
CA ASP A 172 1.21 9.16 27.04
C ASP A 172 0.63 9.14 25.60
N GLY A 173 1.22 8.32 24.69
CA GLY A 173 0.80 8.20 23.30
C GLY A 173 1.34 9.30 22.39
N ASN A 174 2.35 10.06 22.81
CA ASN A 174 2.99 11.05 21.95
C ASN A 174 4.09 10.38 21.09
N PRO A 175 4.23 10.76 19.82
CA PRO A 175 5.31 10.25 18.98
C PRO A 175 6.69 10.58 19.56
N LEU A 176 7.53 9.55 19.76
CA LEU A 176 8.90 9.75 20.23
C LEU A 176 9.78 10.48 19.22
N TYR A 177 9.49 10.29 17.93
CA TYR A 177 10.27 10.85 16.81
C TYR A 177 9.37 11.61 15.84
N PRO A 178 8.80 12.77 16.24
CA PRO A 178 7.93 13.55 15.38
C PRO A 178 8.74 14.21 14.27
N GLN A 179 8.66 13.66 13.06
CA GLN A 179 9.38 14.17 11.88
C GLN A 179 8.40 14.57 10.77
N LYS A 180 8.62 15.75 10.20
CA LYS A 180 8.05 16.16 8.93
C LYS A 180 9.10 15.99 7.84
N TRP A 181 9.02 14.89 7.11
CA TRP A 181 9.96 14.55 6.08
C TRP A 181 9.80 15.45 4.84
N ASP A 182 10.87 16.13 4.47
CA ASP A 182 10.93 16.94 3.24
C ASP A 182 11.47 16.06 2.09
N ALA A 183 10.68 15.89 1.06
CA ALA A 183 11.01 15.04 -0.08
C ALA A 183 12.27 15.52 -0.83
N ASN A 184 12.49 16.84 -0.91
CA ASN A 184 13.65 17.43 -1.58
C ASN A 184 14.95 17.16 -0.79
N LYS A 185 14.89 17.30 0.54
CA LYS A 185 16.06 17.02 1.40
C LYS A 185 16.45 15.54 1.40
N LEU A 186 15.51 14.66 1.12
CA LEU A 186 15.70 13.22 1.06
C LEU A 186 16.06 12.72 -0.34
N ASP A 187 16.05 13.56 -1.35
CA ASP A 187 16.22 13.19 -2.75
C ASP A 187 15.22 12.10 -3.20
N LEU A 188 13.98 12.18 -2.69
CA LEU A 188 12.91 11.26 -3.11
C LEU A 188 12.59 11.50 -4.59
N PRO A 189 12.61 10.45 -5.42
CA PRO A 189 12.37 10.61 -6.84
C PRO A 189 10.93 11.05 -7.12
N LEU A 190 10.76 11.97 -8.07
CA LEU A 190 9.43 12.41 -8.50
C LEU A 190 8.70 11.27 -9.22
N VAL A 191 7.45 11.03 -8.82
CA VAL A 191 6.58 10.05 -9.47
C VAL A 191 5.85 10.72 -10.63
N GLU A 192 6.41 10.62 -11.83
CA GLU A 192 5.77 11.11 -13.05
C GLU A 192 4.67 10.15 -13.51
N THR A 193 3.42 10.47 -13.18
CA THR A 193 2.26 9.62 -13.54
C THR A 193 2.03 9.54 -15.04
N SER A 194 2.39 10.57 -15.79
CA SER A 194 2.31 10.63 -17.26
C SER A 194 3.25 9.63 -17.94
N LYS A 195 4.44 9.39 -17.38
CA LYS A 195 5.43 8.44 -17.89
C LYS A 195 5.20 6.99 -17.47
N GLN A 196 4.20 6.72 -16.65
CA GLN A 196 3.88 5.34 -16.27
C GLN A 196 3.41 4.55 -17.49
N ARG A 197 4.10 3.47 -17.81
CA ARG A 197 3.71 2.54 -18.89
C ARG A 197 2.38 1.87 -18.52
N ARG A 198 1.29 2.46 -18.99
CA ARG A 198 -0.06 1.92 -18.83
C ARG A 198 -0.63 1.69 -20.22
N PRO A 199 -0.43 0.51 -20.83
CA PRO A 199 -0.92 0.27 -22.18
C PRO A 199 -2.43 0.49 -22.22
N SER A 200 -2.89 1.18 -23.25
CA SER A 200 -4.28 1.29 -23.64
C SER A 200 -4.48 0.48 -24.91
N ILE A 201 -5.66 -0.09 -25.06
CA ILE A 201 -6.08 -0.79 -26.27
C ILE A 201 -7.26 -0.03 -26.89
N ILE A 202 -7.26 0.02 -28.20
CA ILE A 202 -8.32 0.62 -29.00
C ILE A 202 -9.32 -0.45 -29.43
N ALA A 203 -10.46 -0.02 -30.00
CA ALA A 203 -11.56 -0.92 -30.40
C ALA A 203 -11.10 -2.04 -31.34
N GLU A 204 -10.31 -1.72 -32.33
CA GLU A 204 -9.78 -2.70 -33.30
C GLU A 204 -8.91 -3.75 -32.63
N THR A 205 -8.05 -3.33 -31.69
CA THR A 205 -7.23 -4.27 -30.91
C THR A 205 -8.11 -5.17 -30.02
N MET A 206 -9.18 -4.60 -29.43
CA MET A 206 -10.10 -5.39 -28.60
C MET A 206 -10.91 -6.36 -29.45
N THR A 207 -11.32 -5.99 -30.64
CA THR A 207 -11.98 -6.88 -31.62
C THR A 207 -11.12 -8.13 -31.90
N GLU A 208 -9.82 -7.96 -32.10
CA GLU A 208 -8.92 -9.09 -32.31
C GLU A 208 -8.75 -9.94 -31.04
N PHE A 209 -8.66 -9.29 -29.86
CA PHE A 209 -8.58 -10.00 -28.58
C PHE A 209 -9.85 -10.81 -28.31
N ALA A 210 -11.02 -10.32 -28.78
CA ALA A 210 -12.28 -11.04 -28.70
C ALA A 210 -12.34 -12.27 -29.65
N ARG A 211 -11.33 -12.47 -30.48
CA ARG A 211 -11.26 -13.60 -31.45
C ARG A 211 -10.18 -14.62 -31.10
N VAL A 212 -9.62 -14.64 -29.87
CA VAL A 212 -8.64 -15.65 -29.45
C VAL A 212 -9.20 -17.06 -29.56
N LYS A 213 -8.32 -18.04 -29.84
CA LYS A 213 -8.71 -19.41 -30.16
C LYS A 213 -9.52 -20.10 -29.07
N SER A 214 -9.10 -19.96 -27.80
CA SER A 214 -9.77 -20.60 -26.67
C SER A 214 -11.10 -19.91 -26.32
N PRO A 215 -12.27 -20.58 -26.42
CA PRO A 215 -13.57 -19.99 -26.06
C PRO A 215 -13.61 -19.47 -24.64
N LYS A 216 -12.96 -20.14 -23.69
CA LYS A 216 -12.85 -19.70 -22.31
C LYS A 216 -12.16 -18.35 -22.20
N TYR A 217 -10.98 -18.19 -22.80
CA TYR A 217 -10.26 -16.93 -22.75
C TYR A 217 -10.93 -15.86 -23.61
N ARG A 218 -11.55 -16.23 -24.72
CA ARG A 218 -12.36 -15.34 -25.54
C ARG A 218 -13.47 -14.69 -24.72
N MET A 219 -14.31 -15.51 -24.07
CA MET A 219 -15.39 -14.99 -23.23
C MET A 219 -14.88 -14.18 -22.03
N LEU A 220 -13.78 -14.62 -21.42
CA LEU A 220 -13.17 -13.88 -20.31
C LEU A 220 -12.70 -12.50 -20.72
N LEU A 221 -12.06 -12.34 -21.89
CA LEU A 221 -11.59 -11.06 -22.40
C LEU A 221 -12.76 -10.15 -22.81
N ILE A 222 -13.79 -10.72 -23.48
CA ILE A 222 -15.02 -10.01 -23.83
C ILE A 222 -15.69 -9.45 -22.56
N LEU A 223 -15.92 -10.31 -21.57
CA LEU A 223 -16.58 -9.89 -20.33
C LEU A 223 -15.71 -8.90 -19.53
N ALA A 224 -14.38 -9.05 -19.54
CA ALA A 224 -13.46 -8.12 -18.91
C ALA A 224 -13.54 -6.72 -19.52
N ALA A 225 -13.66 -6.62 -20.85
CA ALA A 225 -13.77 -5.35 -21.57
C ALA A 225 -15.17 -4.74 -21.46
N SER A 226 -16.22 -5.55 -21.52
CA SER A 226 -17.63 -5.09 -21.46
C SER A 226 -18.04 -4.65 -20.06
N ALA A 227 -17.69 -5.42 -19.03
CA ALA A 227 -18.05 -5.13 -17.64
C ALA A 227 -17.02 -4.23 -16.91
N GLY A 228 -15.79 -4.14 -17.39
CA GLY A 228 -14.73 -3.37 -16.74
C GLY A 228 -14.36 -3.87 -15.32
N CYS A 229 -14.68 -5.11 -14.97
CA CYS A 229 -14.42 -5.70 -13.65
C CYS A 229 -12.93 -5.83 -13.36
N ARG A 230 -12.56 -5.84 -12.07
CA ARG A 230 -11.20 -6.25 -11.68
C ARG A 230 -11.01 -7.75 -11.97
N ILE A 231 -9.82 -8.15 -12.36
CA ILE A 231 -9.58 -9.56 -12.71
C ILE A 231 -9.96 -10.53 -11.57
N GLY A 232 -9.70 -10.18 -10.32
CA GLY A 232 -10.09 -11.02 -9.19
C GLY A 232 -11.61 -11.15 -9.03
N GLU A 233 -12.37 -10.09 -9.31
CA GLU A 233 -13.83 -10.10 -9.32
C GLU A 233 -14.34 -11.03 -10.43
N LEU A 234 -13.81 -10.87 -11.64
CA LEU A 234 -14.17 -11.68 -12.79
C LEU A 234 -13.88 -13.18 -12.60
N LEU A 235 -12.73 -13.52 -12.00
CA LEU A 235 -12.34 -14.91 -11.73
C LEU A 235 -13.06 -15.51 -10.51
N GLY A 236 -13.65 -14.68 -9.66
CA GLY A 236 -14.50 -15.10 -8.57
C GLY A 236 -15.98 -15.14 -8.90
N LEU A 237 -16.37 -14.78 -10.13
CA LEU A 237 -17.76 -14.72 -10.56
C LEU A 237 -18.35 -16.14 -10.65
N GLU A 238 -19.46 -16.37 -9.97
CA GLU A 238 -20.26 -17.59 -10.08
C GLU A 238 -21.46 -17.38 -10.99
N ILE A 239 -22.00 -18.48 -11.54
CA ILE A 239 -23.12 -18.43 -12.47
C ILE A 239 -24.38 -17.84 -11.80
N LYS A 240 -24.58 -18.10 -10.50
CA LYS A 240 -25.68 -17.52 -9.72
C LYS A 240 -25.65 -15.99 -9.62
N ASP A 241 -24.49 -15.38 -9.88
CA ASP A 241 -24.29 -13.93 -9.81
C ASP A 241 -24.65 -13.25 -11.15
N LEU A 242 -25.03 -14.02 -12.16
CA LEU A 242 -25.52 -13.53 -13.45
C LEU A 242 -27.05 -13.43 -13.36
N LEU A 243 -27.55 -12.19 -13.30
CA LEU A 243 -28.95 -11.87 -13.06
C LEU A 243 -29.61 -11.37 -14.35
N ASP A 244 -30.94 -11.29 -14.30
CA ASP A 244 -31.75 -10.65 -15.35
C ASP A 244 -31.42 -11.18 -16.76
N ASP A 245 -31.48 -12.47 -16.91
CA ASP A 245 -31.16 -13.15 -18.16
C ASP A 245 -29.70 -12.86 -18.63
N PHE A 246 -28.78 -12.78 -17.65
CA PHE A 246 -27.34 -12.55 -17.79
C PHE A 246 -26.96 -11.11 -18.20
N THR A 247 -27.91 -10.18 -18.31
CA THR A 247 -27.62 -8.79 -18.63
C THR A 247 -27.12 -7.98 -17.44
N THR A 248 -27.19 -8.50 -16.23
CA THR A 248 -26.64 -7.88 -15.00
C THR A 248 -25.67 -8.83 -14.29
N VAL A 249 -24.48 -8.36 -14.02
CA VAL A 249 -23.42 -9.08 -13.29
C VAL A 249 -23.34 -8.54 -11.86
N SER A 250 -23.61 -9.39 -10.87
CA SER A 250 -23.51 -9.05 -9.45
C SER A 250 -22.09 -9.30 -8.95
N ILE A 251 -21.40 -8.28 -8.49
CA ILE A 251 -20.03 -8.36 -7.94
C ILE A 251 -20.11 -8.34 -6.43
N ILE A 252 -20.07 -9.50 -5.80
CA ILE A 252 -20.16 -9.69 -4.34
C ILE A 252 -18.93 -10.39 -3.74
N GLN A 253 -18.07 -10.94 -4.61
CA GLN A 253 -16.89 -11.67 -4.18
C GLN A 253 -15.75 -11.54 -5.19
N GLN A 254 -14.56 -12.02 -4.82
CA GLN A 254 -13.39 -12.07 -5.69
C GLN A 254 -12.56 -13.33 -5.44
N ALA A 255 -11.81 -13.75 -6.45
CA ALA A 255 -10.78 -14.77 -6.30
C ALA A 255 -9.50 -14.18 -5.72
N LYS A 256 -8.97 -14.80 -4.66
CA LYS A 256 -7.64 -14.55 -4.10
C LYS A 256 -6.84 -15.86 -4.12
N GLY A 257 -5.90 -15.94 -5.05
CA GLY A 257 -5.18 -17.20 -5.28
C GLY A 257 -6.14 -18.33 -5.69
N LYS A 258 -6.22 -19.39 -4.88
CA LYS A 258 -7.10 -20.55 -5.12
C LYS A 258 -8.45 -20.48 -4.40
N GLN A 259 -8.70 -19.43 -3.62
CA GLN A 259 -9.88 -19.28 -2.77
C GLN A 259 -10.78 -18.14 -3.23
N LEU A 260 -12.07 -18.23 -2.90
CA LEU A 260 -13.02 -17.14 -3.01
C LEU A 260 -13.09 -16.37 -1.69
N THR A 261 -13.34 -15.09 -1.77
CA THR A 261 -13.52 -14.24 -0.59
C THR A 261 -14.52 -13.13 -0.88
N THR A 262 -15.38 -12.86 0.07
CA THR A 262 -16.29 -11.70 0.08
C THR A 262 -15.60 -10.41 0.52
N GLU A 263 -14.36 -10.48 1.01
CA GLU A 263 -13.57 -9.28 1.29
C GLU A 263 -13.18 -8.57 0.00
N LEU A 264 -14.04 -7.71 -0.48
CA LEU A 264 -13.75 -6.86 -1.63
C LEU A 264 -12.81 -5.70 -1.25
N LYS A 265 -12.15 -5.09 -2.25
CA LYS A 265 -11.10 -4.08 -2.03
C LYS A 265 -11.60 -2.83 -1.30
N THR A 266 -12.85 -2.43 -1.52
CA THR A 266 -13.51 -1.27 -0.91
C THR A 266 -14.98 -1.60 -0.67
N ALA A 267 -15.66 -0.86 0.20
CA ALA A 267 -17.11 -1.00 0.44
C ALA A 267 -17.93 -0.87 -0.86
N ASN A 268 -17.55 0.04 -1.75
CA ASN A 268 -18.23 0.25 -3.04
C ASN A 268 -17.87 -0.81 -4.11
N SER A 269 -17.09 -1.84 -3.77
CA SER A 269 -16.79 -2.91 -4.72
C SER A 269 -17.97 -3.87 -4.88
N GLU A 270 -18.86 -3.99 -3.88
CA GLU A 270 -20.12 -4.70 -4.02
C GLU A 270 -21.08 -3.87 -4.87
N ARG A 271 -21.43 -4.37 -6.04
CA ARG A 271 -22.20 -3.63 -7.04
C ARG A 271 -22.79 -4.51 -8.12
N PHE A 272 -23.66 -3.93 -8.90
CA PHE A 272 -24.14 -4.50 -10.15
C PHE A 272 -23.43 -3.83 -11.34
N VAL A 273 -23.16 -4.60 -12.38
CA VAL A 273 -22.63 -4.11 -13.66
C VAL A 273 -23.54 -4.61 -14.75
N ASP A 274 -24.10 -3.71 -15.51
CA ASP A 274 -25.00 -4.06 -16.61
C ASP A 274 -24.18 -4.20 -17.90
N ILE A 275 -24.48 -5.22 -18.70
CA ILE A 275 -23.82 -5.55 -19.97
C ILE A 275 -24.87 -5.65 -21.07
N SER A 276 -24.44 -5.46 -22.32
CA SER A 276 -25.35 -5.49 -23.44
C SER A 276 -25.93 -6.89 -23.70
N PRO A 277 -27.12 -6.99 -24.29
CA PRO A 277 -27.78 -8.27 -24.61
C PRO A 277 -26.93 -9.21 -25.48
N GLU A 278 -26.11 -8.67 -26.37
CA GLU A 278 -25.23 -9.46 -27.24
C GLU A 278 -24.14 -10.18 -26.43
N VAL A 279 -23.56 -9.50 -25.43
CA VAL A 279 -22.59 -10.12 -24.51
C VAL A 279 -23.26 -11.17 -23.64
N ALA A 280 -24.49 -10.89 -23.17
CA ALA A 280 -25.28 -11.86 -22.42
C ALA A 280 -25.60 -13.11 -23.23
N ALA A 281 -25.92 -12.96 -24.53
CA ALA A 281 -26.14 -14.09 -25.44
C ALA A 281 -24.88 -14.96 -25.61
N LEU A 282 -23.72 -14.33 -25.84
CA LEU A 282 -22.44 -15.06 -25.92
C LEU A 282 -22.09 -15.77 -24.58
N LEU A 283 -22.43 -15.16 -23.47
CA LEU A 283 -22.20 -15.74 -22.14
C LEU A 283 -23.09 -16.96 -21.90
N LYS A 284 -24.38 -16.92 -22.31
CA LYS A 284 -25.28 -18.05 -22.29
C LYS A 284 -24.76 -19.20 -23.16
N GLU A 285 -24.36 -18.88 -24.38
CA GLU A 285 -23.75 -19.84 -25.30
C GLU A 285 -22.51 -20.51 -24.70
N PHE A 286 -21.61 -19.70 -24.09
CA PHE A 286 -20.40 -20.19 -23.40
C PHE A 286 -20.72 -21.13 -22.25
N LEU A 287 -21.75 -20.83 -21.47
CA LEU A 287 -22.14 -21.66 -20.33
C LEU A 287 -22.75 -22.99 -20.74
N ALA A 288 -23.31 -23.09 -21.95
CA ALA A 288 -23.83 -24.33 -22.55
C ALA A 288 -24.75 -25.12 -21.56
N GLY A 289 -25.65 -24.42 -20.88
CA GLY A 289 -26.59 -24.99 -19.90
C GLY A 289 -26.03 -25.21 -18.49
N ARG A 290 -24.78 -24.89 -18.21
CA ARG A 290 -24.27 -24.89 -16.82
C ARG A 290 -25.03 -23.88 -15.97
N THR A 291 -25.48 -24.32 -14.78
CA THR A 291 -26.31 -23.51 -13.86
C THR A 291 -25.60 -23.18 -12.54
N THR A 292 -24.50 -23.85 -12.24
CA THR A 292 -23.78 -23.68 -10.97
C THR A 292 -22.27 -23.61 -11.13
N GLY A 293 -21.59 -23.12 -10.12
CA GLY A 293 -20.13 -23.01 -10.05
C GLY A 293 -19.61 -21.73 -10.67
N LEU A 294 -18.27 -21.63 -10.78
CA LEU A 294 -17.60 -20.48 -11.37
C LEU A 294 -17.90 -20.35 -12.86
N VAL A 295 -18.02 -19.12 -13.34
CA VAL A 295 -18.13 -18.83 -14.77
C VAL A 295 -16.86 -19.28 -15.51
N PHE A 296 -15.67 -19.01 -14.93
CA PHE A 296 -14.36 -19.35 -15.50
C PHE A 296 -13.54 -20.27 -14.59
N PRO A 297 -13.94 -21.55 -14.43
CA PRO A 297 -13.18 -22.49 -13.62
C PRO A 297 -11.91 -22.98 -14.33
N ASN A 298 -10.90 -23.38 -13.54
CA ASN A 298 -9.84 -24.23 -14.04
C ASN A 298 -10.32 -25.70 -14.17
N ARG A 299 -9.43 -26.64 -14.52
CA ARG A 299 -9.80 -28.05 -14.72
C ARG A 299 -10.36 -28.74 -13.47
N VAL A 300 -10.01 -28.25 -12.28
CA VAL A 300 -10.48 -28.81 -10.99
C VAL A 300 -11.54 -27.94 -10.32
N GLY A 301 -12.26 -27.11 -11.08
CA GLY A 301 -13.37 -26.28 -10.58
C GLY A 301 -12.96 -25.06 -9.75
N ARG A 302 -11.65 -24.74 -9.62
CA ARG A 302 -11.15 -23.61 -8.83
C ARG A 302 -10.93 -22.36 -9.70
N PRO A 303 -10.76 -21.16 -9.09
CA PRO A 303 -10.43 -19.95 -9.84
C PRO A 303 -9.15 -20.08 -10.67
N LEU A 304 -9.13 -19.45 -11.84
CA LEU A 304 -7.93 -19.31 -12.65
C LEU A 304 -6.90 -18.42 -11.96
N ASN A 305 -5.61 -18.61 -12.27
CA ASN A 305 -4.54 -17.77 -11.76
C ASN A 305 -4.41 -16.49 -12.63
N PRO A 306 -4.58 -15.27 -12.06
CA PRO A 306 -4.46 -14.02 -12.80
C PRO A 306 -3.10 -13.81 -13.48
N SER A 307 -2.01 -14.31 -12.88
CA SER A 307 -0.66 -14.21 -13.45
C SER A 307 -0.51 -15.10 -14.69
N ASN A 308 -1.12 -16.29 -14.69
CA ASN A 308 -1.13 -17.15 -15.85
C ASN A 308 -1.88 -16.52 -17.02
N ILE A 309 -3.07 -15.94 -16.77
CA ILE A 309 -3.84 -15.24 -17.79
C ILE A 309 -3.01 -14.07 -18.36
N ARG A 310 -2.42 -13.26 -17.50
CA ARG A 310 -1.57 -12.15 -17.92
C ARG A 310 -0.40 -12.62 -18.77
N ASN A 311 0.37 -13.60 -18.31
CA ASN A 311 1.63 -13.98 -18.95
C ASN A 311 1.42 -14.85 -20.21
N ARG A 312 0.38 -15.71 -20.23
CA ARG A 312 0.16 -16.69 -21.28
C ARG A 312 -0.88 -16.28 -22.33
N VAL A 313 -1.75 -15.31 -21.99
CA VAL A 313 -2.79 -14.83 -22.91
C VAL A 313 -2.59 -13.36 -23.25
N ILE A 314 -2.61 -12.48 -22.25
CA ILE A 314 -2.62 -11.03 -22.49
C ILE A 314 -1.27 -10.53 -23.03
N HIS A 315 -0.14 -10.92 -22.43
CA HIS A 315 1.18 -10.47 -22.87
C HIS A 315 1.53 -10.92 -24.30
N PRO A 316 1.27 -12.16 -24.73
CA PRO A 316 1.43 -12.54 -26.13
C PRO A 316 0.58 -11.69 -27.10
N LEU A 317 -0.69 -11.45 -26.78
CA LEU A 317 -1.57 -10.62 -27.59
C LEU A 317 -1.05 -9.17 -27.72
N LEU A 318 -0.60 -8.57 -26.61
CA LEU A 318 -0.03 -7.22 -26.62
C LEU A 318 1.26 -7.15 -27.45
N ARG A 319 2.15 -8.15 -27.33
CA ARG A 319 3.39 -8.21 -28.13
C ARG A 319 3.12 -8.33 -29.62
N MET A 320 2.13 -9.14 -30.03
CA MET A 320 1.74 -9.24 -31.44
C MET A 320 1.30 -7.91 -32.02
N LYS A 321 0.78 -7.01 -31.20
CA LYS A 321 0.37 -5.66 -31.59
C LYS A 321 1.47 -4.60 -31.38
N GLY A 322 2.68 -4.98 -31.01
CA GLY A 322 3.74 -4.05 -30.69
C GLY A 322 3.46 -3.18 -29.45
N LEU A 323 2.47 -3.56 -28.63
CA LEU A 323 2.07 -2.82 -27.45
C LEU A 323 2.92 -3.20 -26.22
N PRO A 324 3.18 -2.25 -25.31
CA PRO A 324 3.88 -2.54 -24.07
C PRO A 324 3.12 -3.59 -23.24
N THR A 325 3.84 -4.50 -22.59
CA THR A 325 3.24 -5.45 -21.67
C THR A 325 2.58 -4.73 -20.50
N GLY A 326 1.39 -5.16 -20.11
CA GLY A 326 0.60 -4.53 -19.04
C GLY A 326 -0.19 -5.54 -18.21
N GLY A 327 -0.77 -5.06 -17.12
CA GLY A 327 -1.62 -5.88 -16.27
C GLY A 327 -3.06 -6.01 -16.81
N ASN A 328 -3.83 -6.88 -16.17
CA ASN A 328 -5.24 -7.14 -16.51
C ASN A 328 -6.16 -5.88 -16.48
N HIS A 329 -5.68 -4.78 -15.91
CA HIS A 329 -6.43 -3.50 -15.89
C HIS A 329 -6.57 -2.83 -17.26
N ILE A 330 -5.94 -3.34 -18.33
CA ILE A 330 -6.09 -2.77 -19.69
C ILE A 330 -7.55 -2.77 -20.14
N PHE A 331 -8.29 -3.86 -19.88
CA PHE A 331 -9.71 -4.00 -20.25
C PHE A 331 -10.59 -3.01 -19.49
N ARG A 332 -10.31 -2.82 -18.22
CA ARG A 332 -11.02 -1.84 -17.39
C ARG A 332 -10.73 -0.39 -17.83
N ARG A 333 -9.51 -0.09 -18.30
CA ARG A 333 -9.20 1.21 -18.93
C ARG A 333 -9.91 1.37 -20.24
N PHE A 334 -9.96 0.32 -21.06
CA PHE A 334 -10.73 0.30 -22.28
C PHE A 334 -12.20 0.66 -22.00
N ARG A 335 -12.87 -0.07 -21.08
CA ARG A 335 -14.27 0.22 -20.71
C ARG A 335 -14.46 1.64 -20.20
N MET A 336 -13.57 2.12 -19.33
CA MET A 336 -13.64 3.49 -18.81
C MET A 336 -13.54 4.53 -19.92
N THR A 337 -12.65 4.34 -20.89
CA THR A 337 -12.51 5.23 -22.06
C THR A 337 -13.80 5.19 -22.88
N TRP A 338 -14.31 4.01 -23.19
CA TRP A 338 -15.55 3.83 -23.95
C TRP A 338 -16.76 4.50 -23.29
N LEU A 339 -16.92 4.36 -21.97
CA LEU A 339 -18.00 5.04 -21.23
C LEU A 339 -17.91 6.56 -21.38
N ARG A 340 -16.70 7.13 -21.34
CA ARG A 340 -16.47 8.57 -21.47
C ARG A 340 -16.68 9.07 -22.87
N GLU A 341 -16.24 8.35 -23.89
CA GLU A 341 -16.46 8.66 -25.30
C GLU A 341 -17.96 8.67 -25.65
N ASN A 342 -18.76 7.85 -24.97
CA ASN A 342 -20.22 7.83 -25.12
C ASN A 342 -20.96 8.74 -24.11
N SER A 343 -20.26 9.68 -23.48
CA SER A 343 -20.84 10.68 -22.57
C SER A 343 -21.64 10.07 -21.40
N VAL A 344 -21.28 8.86 -20.96
CA VAL A 344 -21.92 8.23 -19.81
C VAL A 344 -21.62 9.04 -18.57
N SER A 345 -22.65 9.30 -17.76
CA SER A 345 -22.47 10.11 -16.56
C SER A 345 -21.38 9.57 -15.63
N PRO A 346 -20.59 10.45 -15.00
CA PRO A 346 -19.55 10.02 -14.05
C PRO A 346 -20.09 9.15 -12.90
N ASP A 347 -21.36 9.26 -12.56
CA ASP A 347 -21.99 8.48 -11.50
C ASP A 347 -22.18 7.02 -11.91
N ILE A 348 -22.66 6.78 -13.14
CA ILE A 348 -22.77 5.43 -13.73
C ILE A 348 -21.36 4.83 -13.92
N GLU A 349 -20.40 5.61 -14.45
CA GLU A 349 -19.01 5.14 -14.57
C GLU A 349 -18.47 4.67 -13.21
N ARG A 350 -18.63 5.49 -12.16
CA ARG A 350 -18.17 5.13 -10.81
C ARG A 350 -18.90 3.92 -10.25
N PHE A 351 -20.22 3.86 -10.44
CA PHE A 351 -21.03 2.76 -9.98
C PHE A 351 -20.59 1.44 -10.63
N TRP A 352 -20.55 1.35 -11.95
CA TRP A 352 -20.15 0.12 -12.66
C TRP A 352 -18.68 -0.27 -12.39
N LEU A 353 -17.80 0.69 -12.33
CA LEU A 353 -16.38 0.42 -12.05
C LEU A 353 -16.10 0.20 -10.55
N GLY A 354 -17.02 0.49 -9.63
CA GLY A 354 -16.79 0.35 -8.19
C GLY A 354 -15.67 1.26 -7.69
N HIS A 355 -15.71 2.53 -8.08
CA HIS A 355 -14.87 3.57 -7.54
C HIS A 355 -15.49 4.14 -6.26
N ALA A 356 -14.65 4.69 -5.37
CA ALA A 356 -15.15 5.33 -4.16
C ALA A 356 -16.00 6.56 -4.50
N ASN A 357 -17.06 6.78 -3.72
CA ASN A 357 -17.86 7.98 -3.77
C ASN A 357 -16.97 9.20 -3.50
N ARG A 358 -17.16 10.28 -4.25
CA ARG A 358 -16.41 11.52 -4.10
C ARG A 358 -17.16 12.56 -3.29
N THR A 359 -18.49 12.51 -3.34
CA THR A 359 -19.38 13.48 -2.69
C THR A 359 -20.37 12.78 -1.78
N VAL A 360 -20.96 13.54 -0.86
CA VAL A 360 -22.05 13.05 0.00
C VAL A 360 -23.27 12.69 -0.84
N GLY A 361 -23.52 13.42 -1.94
CA GLY A 361 -24.61 13.15 -2.89
C GLY A 361 -24.56 11.76 -3.51
N ASP A 362 -23.35 11.21 -3.74
CA ASP A 362 -23.17 9.86 -4.28
C ASP A 362 -23.79 8.77 -3.36
N ASN A 363 -23.90 9.06 -2.05
CA ASN A 363 -24.50 8.12 -1.09
C ASN A 363 -26.04 8.08 -1.18
N TYR A 364 -26.65 9.13 -1.73
CA TYR A 364 -28.10 9.23 -1.95
C TYR A 364 -28.53 8.75 -3.34
N SER A 365 -27.59 8.37 -4.17
CA SER A 365 -27.87 7.92 -5.53
C SER A 365 -28.69 6.63 -5.55
N MET A 366 -29.82 6.65 -6.25
CA MET A 366 -30.71 5.49 -6.42
C MET A 366 -30.27 4.55 -7.54
N LEU A 367 -29.07 4.71 -8.10
CA LEU A 367 -28.56 3.91 -9.22
C LEU A 367 -28.64 2.40 -8.97
N LYS A 368 -28.40 1.96 -7.72
CA LYS A 368 -28.52 0.53 -7.35
C LYS A 368 -29.93 -0.01 -7.61
N LYS A 369 -30.97 0.80 -7.44
CA LYS A 369 -32.38 0.42 -7.58
C LYS A 369 -32.94 0.69 -8.99
N ASN A 370 -32.37 1.64 -9.73
CA ASN A 370 -32.85 2.03 -11.05
C ASN A 370 -32.27 1.13 -12.14
N ILE A 371 -32.69 -0.13 -12.15
CA ILE A 371 -32.21 -1.17 -13.06
C ILE A 371 -32.53 -0.81 -14.53
N LYS A 372 -33.76 -0.37 -14.79
CA LYS A 372 -34.22 -0.01 -16.16
C LYS A 372 -33.29 1.03 -16.78
N PHE A 373 -33.06 2.14 -16.08
CA PHE A 373 -32.18 3.21 -16.54
C PHE A 373 -30.75 2.74 -16.85
N ARG A 374 -30.18 1.90 -16.00
CA ARG A 374 -28.83 1.38 -16.22
C ARG A 374 -28.74 0.46 -17.44
N LYS A 375 -29.78 -0.41 -17.63
CA LYS A 375 -29.85 -1.30 -18.79
C LYS A 375 -30.01 -0.53 -20.09
N GLU A 376 -30.87 0.46 -20.12
CA GLU A 376 -31.03 1.35 -21.31
C GLU A 376 -29.70 2.00 -21.69
N ILE A 377 -28.90 2.44 -20.72
CA ILE A 377 -27.55 2.98 -21.01
C ILE A 377 -26.66 1.89 -21.57
N ALA A 378 -26.59 0.70 -20.92
CA ALA A 378 -25.72 -0.38 -21.35
C ALA A 378 -26.04 -0.86 -22.78
N ASP A 379 -27.31 -0.93 -23.12
CA ASP A 379 -27.79 -1.32 -24.44
C ASP A 379 -27.44 -0.25 -25.50
N ASN A 380 -27.68 1.02 -25.19
CA ASN A 380 -27.42 2.12 -26.13
C ASN A 380 -25.94 2.29 -26.47
N ILE A 381 -25.04 2.13 -25.49
CA ILE A 381 -23.60 2.32 -25.73
C ILE A 381 -22.89 1.07 -26.24
N GLY A 382 -23.49 -0.12 -26.06
CA GLY A 382 -22.85 -1.39 -26.44
C GLY A 382 -21.49 -1.63 -25.79
N VAL A 383 -20.61 -2.32 -26.49
CA VAL A 383 -19.31 -2.77 -25.96
C VAL A 383 -18.09 -2.01 -26.49
N GLY A 384 -18.21 -1.33 -27.62
CA GLY A 384 -17.14 -0.53 -28.23
C GLY A 384 -16.14 -1.32 -29.07
N PHE A 385 -16.45 -2.56 -29.43
CA PHE A 385 -15.67 -3.40 -30.34
C PHE A 385 -16.57 -4.45 -30.99
N GLU A 386 -16.11 -5.05 -32.08
CA GLU A 386 -16.87 -6.11 -32.75
C GLU A 386 -16.87 -7.41 -31.93
N LEU A 387 -18.04 -7.93 -31.67
CA LEU A 387 -18.23 -9.24 -31.06
C LEU A 387 -18.17 -10.36 -32.11
N PRO A 388 -17.71 -11.56 -31.76
CA PRO A 388 -17.84 -12.71 -32.64
C PRO A 388 -19.31 -13.14 -32.73
N ASN A 389 -19.74 -13.65 -33.89
CA ASN A 389 -21.10 -14.17 -34.08
C ASN A 389 -21.43 -15.35 -33.16
N SER A 390 -20.44 -16.10 -32.72
CA SER A 390 -20.54 -17.20 -31.77
C SER A 390 -19.27 -17.29 -30.91
N ILE A 391 -19.43 -17.65 -29.65
CA ILE A 391 -18.28 -17.88 -28.77
C ILE A 391 -17.43 -19.10 -29.23
N TRP A 392 -18.03 -20.00 -29.95
CA TRP A 392 -17.41 -21.19 -30.51
C TRP A 392 -16.90 -21.02 -31.96
N ALA A 393 -17.09 -19.87 -32.58
CA ALA A 393 -16.66 -19.61 -33.94
C ALA A 393 -15.18 -19.99 -34.14
N SER A 394 -14.89 -20.69 -35.24
CA SER A 394 -13.51 -21.05 -35.61
C SER A 394 -12.69 -19.78 -35.84
N VAL A 395 -11.47 -19.74 -35.28
CA VAL A 395 -10.55 -18.61 -35.49
C VAL A 395 -10.05 -18.64 -36.93
N VAL A 396 -10.23 -17.56 -37.66
CA VAL A 396 -9.49 -17.33 -38.90
C VAL A 396 -7.99 -17.26 -38.53
N PRO A 397 -7.10 -18.04 -39.21
CA PRO A 397 -5.73 -18.21 -38.74
C PRO A 397 -4.87 -17.00 -39.09
N ASN A 398 -4.63 -16.13 -38.12
CA ASN A 398 -3.57 -15.14 -38.22
C ASN A 398 -2.77 -14.96 -36.90
N VAL A 399 -2.79 -15.97 -36.05
CA VAL A 399 -1.97 -16.01 -34.85
C VAL A 399 -0.89 -17.08 -35.08
N PRO A 400 0.42 -16.75 -34.94
CA PRO A 400 1.48 -17.77 -35.09
C PRO A 400 1.24 -18.94 -34.13
N LYS A 401 1.19 -20.15 -34.69
CA LYS A 401 0.90 -21.40 -33.96
C LYS A 401 1.72 -21.57 -32.68
N MET A 402 2.99 -21.14 -32.67
CA MET A 402 3.90 -21.30 -31.54
C MET A 402 3.45 -20.62 -30.24
N ALA A 403 2.76 -19.46 -30.30
CA ALA A 403 2.37 -18.72 -29.05
C ALA A 403 1.14 -19.34 -28.38
N ILE A 404 0.31 -20.07 -29.11
CA ILE A 404 -0.93 -20.67 -28.63
C ILE A 404 -0.71 -22.10 -28.16
N GLU A 405 0.10 -22.90 -28.90
CA GLU A 405 0.45 -24.28 -28.51
C GLU A 405 1.25 -24.32 -27.20
N GLN A 406 2.18 -23.37 -27.01
CA GLN A 406 2.90 -23.21 -25.73
C GLN A 406 1.99 -22.84 -24.57
N ALA A 407 0.91 -22.09 -24.81
CA ALA A 407 -0.08 -21.75 -23.78
C ALA A 407 -1.02 -22.92 -23.45
N GLU A 408 -1.32 -23.78 -24.41
CA GLU A 408 -2.16 -24.96 -24.20
C GLU A 408 -1.40 -26.12 -23.54
N GLN A 409 -0.14 -26.39 -23.93
CA GLN A 409 0.71 -27.41 -23.32
C GLN A 409 1.10 -27.13 -21.88
N ALA A 410 1.22 -25.85 -21.51
CA ALA A 410 1.56 -25.43 -20.14
C ALA A 410 0.33 -25.36 -19.18
N VAL A 411 -0.87 -25.64 -19.66
CA VAL A 411 -2.14 -25.75 -18.91
C VAL A 411 -2.59 -27.22 -18.78
N ALA A 412 -1.89 -28.12 -19.46
CA ALA A 412 -1.98 -29.56 -19.27
C ALA A 412 -1.11 -29.98 -18.07
#